data_3a2f18dbad773b59e4c1b2e27fbe689a
#
_entry.id   3a2f18dbad773b59e4c1b2e27fbe689a
#
_cell.length_a   1.000
_cell.length_b   1.000
_cell.length_c   1.000
_cell.angle_alpha   90.00
_cell.angle_beta   90.00
_cell.angle_gamma   90.00
#
_symmetry.space_group_name_H-M   'P 1'
#
loop_
_entity.id
_entity.type
_entity.pdbx_description
1 polymer ?
#
loop_
_entity_poly.entity_id
_entity_poly.type
_entity_poly.pdbx_seq_one_letter_code
_entity_poly.pdbx_strand_id
1 'polypeptide(L)'
;MRTINVKYLGEKHSVKLFKKFQVSNFNLAIVDFPYRNGSSKTVVEFSTGMKIGFLRSHNNTIKDIVEKSSLYFMELIDQCGEEQIIKDINCHELIIN
;
A
#
# COMPACT_ATOMS: atom_id res chain seq x y z
N MET A 1 -5.11 14.82 12.31
CA MET A 1 -5.23 13.79 11.26
C MET A 1 -3.85 13.45 10.70
N ARG A 2 -3.52 12.19 10.60
CA ARG A 2 -2.24 11.76 10.03
C ARG A 2 -2.34 11.62 8.52
N THR A 3 -1.30 12.05 7.83
CA THR A 3 -1.19 11.93 6.37
C THR A 3 0.14 11.30 6.01
N ILE A 4 0.19 10.69 4.84
CA ILE A 4 1.44 10.22 4.25
C ILE A 4 1.47 10.63 2.79
N ASN A 5 2.65 10.58 2.18
CA ASN A 5 2.82 10.90 0.77
C ASN A 5 2.80 9.62 -0.06
N VAL A 6 2.02 9.64 -1.13
CA VAL A 6 2.01 8.57 -2.13
C VAL A 6 2.29 9.18 -3.50
N LYS A 7 2.73 8.35 -4.44
CA LYS A 7 2.95 8.80 -5.81
C LYS A 7 1.90 8.18 -6.73
N TYR A 8 1.28 9.01 -7.54
CA TYR A 8 0.27 8.58 -8.49
C TYR A 8 0.39 9.40 -9.76
N LEU A 9 0.49 8.73 -10.90
CA LEU A 9 0.68 9.37 -12.21
C LEU A 9 1.86 10.35 -12.23
N GLY A 10 2.96 9.97 -11.56
CA GLY A 10 4.17 10.78 -11.50
C GLY A 10 4.14 11.93 -10.52
N GLU A 11 3.04 12.15 -9.84
CA GLU A 11 2.89 13.25 -8.87
C GLU A 11 2.81 12.73 -7.44
N LYS A 12 3.34 13.52 -6.51
CA LYS A 12 3.28 13.23 -5.08
C LYS A 12 1.99 13.82 -4.51
N HIS A 13 1.25 12.98 -3.79
CA HIS A 13 0.01 13.38 -3.12
C HIS A 13 0.12 13.13 -1.63
N SER A 14 -0.34 14.09 -0.83
CA SER A 14 -0.50 13.91 0.60
C SER A 14 -1.90 13.36 0.84
N VAL A 15 -1.99 12.16 1.41
CA VAL A 15 -3.27 11.46 1.56
C VAL A 15 -3.51 11.08 3.01
N LYS A 16 -4.79 10.95 3.37
CA LYS A 16 -5.19 10.56 4.72
C LYS A 16 -4.73 9.14 5.02
N LEU A 17 -4.14 8.95 6.19
CA LEU A 17 -3.75 7.65 6.72
C LEU A 17 -4.86 7.11 7.62
N PHE A 18 -5.47 5.99 7.25
CA PHE A 18 -6.49 5.35 8.06
C PHE A 18 -5.90 4.42 9.10
N LYS A 19 -4.93 3.59 8.71
CA LYS A 19 -4.34 2.58 9.59
C LYS A 19 -2.97 2.17 9.08
N LYS A 20 -2.00 2.08 10.00
CA LYS A 20 -0.70 1.48 9.74
C LYS A 20 -0.69 0.10 10.36
N PHE A 21 -0.16 -0.91 9.65
CA PHE A 21 -0.05 -2.27 10.16
C PHE A 21 1.19 -2.94 9.59
N GLN A 22 1.58 -4.06 10.19
CA GLN A 22 2.79 -4.77 9.81
C GLN A 22 2.47 -6.20 9.39
N VAL A 23 3.08 -6.64 8.29
CA VAL A 23 3.02 -8.03 7.83
C VAL A 23 4.46 -8.50 7.67
N SER A 24 4.88 -9.51 8.47
CA SER A 24 6.26 -9.93 8.54
C SER A 24 7.17 -8.74 8.85
N ASN A 25 8.16 -8.45 8.01
CA ASN A 25 9.06 -7.32 8.19
C ASN A 25 8.65 -6.06 7.43
N PHE A 26 7.46 -6.07 6.84
CA PHE A 26 6.99 -4.97 6.01
C PHE A 26 5.97 -4.12 6.73
N ASN A 27 6.11 -2.80 6.61
CA ASN A 27 5.14 -1.84 7.14
C ASN A 27 4.20 -1.42 6.03
N LEU A 28 2.91 -1.66 6.22
CA LEU A 28 1.87 -1.35 5.27
C LEU A 28 0.93 -0.31 5.87
N ALA A 29 0.18 0.35 5.01
CA ALA A 29 -0.77 1.36 5.46
C ALA A 29 -2.01 1.36 4.57
N ILE A 30 -3.16 1.64 5.18
CA ILE A 30 -4.41 1.89 4.45
C ILE A 30 -4.55 3.39 4.34
N VAL A 31 -4.68 3.89 3.11
CA VAL A 31 -4.76 5.32 2.83
C VAL A 31 -5.94 5.62 1.91
N ASP A 32 -6.31 6.89 1.86
CA ASP A 32 -7.33 7.40 0.96
C ASP A 32 -6.66 7.76 -0.38
N PHE A 33 -6.50 6.76 -1.25
CA PHE A 33 -5.71 6.90 -2.47
C PHE A 33 -6.50 7.65 -3.56
N PRO A 34 -5.88 8.64 -4.22
CA PRO A 34 -6.58 9.54 -5.14
C PRO A 34 -6.64 9.01 -6.58
N TYR A 35 -7.52 8.06 -6.83
CA TYR A 35 -7.74 7.59 -8.20
C TYR A 35 -8.49 8.62 -9.04
N ARG A 36 -8.39 8.53 -10.36
CA ARG A 36 -9.04 9.46 -11.29
C ARG A 36 -10.55 9.54 -11.11
N ASN A 37 -11.18 8.43 -10.77
CA ASN A 37 -12.64 8.34 -10.60
C ASN A 37 -13.08 8.46 -9.14
N GLY A 38 -12.24 9.02 -8.30
CA GLY A 38 -12.52 9.23 -6.89
C GLY A 38 -11.55 8.46 -6.00
N SER A 39 -11.49 8.84 -4.74
CA SER A 39 -10.58 8.18 -3.79
C SER A 39 -11.16 6.87 -3.27
N SER A 40 -10.28 5.95 -2.92
CA SER A 40 -10.62 4.64 -2.37
C SER A 40 -9.62 4.24 -1.31
N LYS A 41 -10.09 3.47 -0.32
CA LYS A 41 -9.18 2.87 0.65
C LYS A 41 -8.26 1.89 -0.07
N THR A 42 -6.96 2.12 0.01
CA THR A 42 -5.95 1.35 -0.71
C THR A 42 -4.80 1.02 0.21
N VAL A 43 -4.23 -0.17 0.06
CA VAL A 43 -3.08 -0.59 0.83
C VAL A 43 -1.81 -0.20 0.08
N VAL A 44 -0.91 0.48 0.79
CA VAL A 44 0.39 0.89 0.25
C VAL A 44 1.51 0.43 1.17
N GLU A 45 2.73 0.31 0.63
CA GLU A 45 3.92 0.13 1.44
C GLU A 45 4.26 1.48 2.09
N PHE A 46 4.52 1.47 3.40
CA PHE A 46 4.54 2.71 4.19
C PHE A 46 5.68 3.66 3.81
N SER A 47 6.88 3.12 3.53
CA SER A 47 8.05 3.97 3.30
C SER A 47 8.09 4.60 1.92
N THR A 48 7.53 3.92 0.90
CA THR A 48 7.58 4.39 -0.49
C THR A 48 6.25 4.90 -1.01
N GLY A 49 5.14 4.54 -0.37
CA GLY A 49 3.81 4.84 -0.88
C GLY A 49 3.39 3.98 -2.07
N MET A 50 4.13 2.91 -2.37
CA MET A 50 3.80 1.99 -3.46
C MET A 50 2.54 1.20 -3.16
N LYS A 51 1.61 1.15 -4.11
CA LYS A 51 0.40 0.33 -3.97
C LYS A 51 0.75 -1.15 -3.91
N ILE A 52 0.09 -1.85 -2.98
CA ILE A 52 0.26 -3.29 -2.82
C ILE A 52 -0.96 -4.00 -3.37
N GLY A 53 -0.81 -4.63 -4.53
CA GLY A 53 -1.85 -5.43 -5.13
C GLY A 53 -3.09 -4.64 -5.54
N PHE A 54 -4.25 -5.31 -5.52
CA PHE A 54 -5.51 -4.75 -5.99
C PHE A 54 -6.49 -4.46 -4.86
N LEU A 55 -5.97 -4.35 -3.64
CA LEU A 55 -6.81 -4.19 -2.47
C LEU A 55 -7.21 -2.75 -2.29
N ARG A 56 -8.23 -2.35 -3.03
CA ARG A 56 -8.91 -1.08 -2.81
C ARG A 56 -10.39 -1.35 -2.59
N SER A 57 -11.00 -0.57 -1.72
CA SER A 57 -12.40 -0.79 -1.38
C SER A 57 -13.06 0.49 -0.94
N HIS A 58 -14.34 0.63 -1.31
CA HIS A 58 -15.18 1.72 -0.82
C HIS A 58 -15.99 1.30 0.39
N ASN A 59 -16.33 0.01 0.49
CA ASN A 59 -17.34 -0.47 1.43
C ASN A 59 -16.80 -1.38 2.55
N ASN A 60 -15.56 -1.84 2.44
CA ASN A 60 -15.00 -2.71 3.46
C ASN A 60 -14.54 -1.91 4.67
N THR A 61 -14.66 -2.51 5.85
CA THR A 61 -14.13 -1.91 7.07
C THR A 61 -12.61 -1.96 7.06
N ILE A 62 -11.99 -1.11 7.88
CA ILE A 62 -10.53 -1.11 8.05
C ILE A 62 -10.04 -2.48 8.51
N LYS A 63 -10.77 -3.11 9.46
CA LYS A 63 -10.42 -4.44 9.95
C LYS A 63 -10.42 -5.48 8.83
N ASP A 64 -11.42 -5.49 7.98
CA ASP A 64 -11.51 -6.43 6.85
C ASP A 64 -10.36 -6.23 5.88
N ILE A 65 -10.01 -4.98 5.60
CA ILE A 65 -8.91 -4.66 4.69
C ILE A 65 -7.59 -5.16 5.27
N VAL A 66 -7.35 -4.95 6.56
CA VAL A 66 -6.14 -5.45 7.23
C VAL A 66 -6.05 -6.97 7.13
N GLU A 67 -7.13 -7.68 7.42
CA GLU A 67 -7.14 -9.14 7.37
C GLU A 67 -6.87 -9.68 5.97
N LYS A 68 -7.57 -9.18 4.97
CA LYS A 68 -7.41 -9.61 3.57
C LYS A 68 -6.03 -9.25 3.03
N SER A 69 -5.57 -8.06 3.35
CA SER A 69 -4.25 -7.59 2.89
C SER A 69 -3.12 -8.40 3.51
N SER A 70 -3.24 -8.72 4.78
CA SER A 70 -2.23 -9.53 5.47
C SER A 70 -2.12 -10.91 4.83
N LEU A 71 -3.24 -11.57 4.56
CA LEU A 71 -3.25 -12.87 3.90
C LEU A 71 -2.65 -12.79 2.49
N TYR A 72 -3.07 -11.82 1.72
CA TYR A 72 -2.56 -11.60 0.37
C TYR A 72 -1.04 -11.38 0.37
N PHE A 73 -0.56 -10.53 1.26
CA PHE A 73 0.86 -10.20 1.32
C PHE A 73 1.70 -11.38 1.80
N MET A 74 1.18 -12.19 2.74
CA MET A 74 1.85 -13.40 3.18
C MET A 74 1.98 -14.42 2.06
N GLU A 75 0.94 -14.58 1.25
CA GLU A 75 1.00 -15.43 0.05
C GLU A 75 2.05 -14.92 -0.94
N LEU A 76 2.11 -13.62 -1.12
CA LEU A 76 3.11 -13.00 -2.00
C LEU A 76 4.52 -13.26 -1.51
N ILE A 77 4.75 -13.18 -0.20
CA ILE A 77 6.05 -13.51 0.40
C ILE A 77 6.40 -14.98 0.15
N ASP A 78 5.45 -15.89 0.30
CA ASP A 78 5.67 -17.31 0.05
C ASP A 78 6.01 -17.61 -1.40
N GLN A 79 5.39 -16.90 -2.34
CA GLN A 79 5.60 -17.12 -3.77
C GLN A 79 6.88 -16.48 -4.29
N CYS A 80 7.18 -15.28 -3.85
CA CYS A 80 8.27 -14.47 -4.41
C CYS A 80 9.50 -14.37 -3.50
N GLY A 81 9.31 -14.53 -2.20
CA GLY A 81 10.35 -14.30 -1.20
C GLY A 81 10.46 -12.82 -0.82
N GLU A 82 10.90 -12.56 0.41
CA GLU A 82 11.03 -11.20 0.93
C GLU A 82 12.02 -10.37 0.12
N GLU A 83 13.15 -10.96 -0.31
CA GLU A 83 14.17 -10.26 -1.08
C GLU A 83 13.63 -9.71 -2.40
N GLN A 84 12.80 -10.50 -3.08
CA GLN A 84 12.21 -10.07 -4.35
C GLN A 84 11.24 -8.91 -4.14
N ILE A 85 10.45 -8.97 -3.07
CA ILE A 85 9.51 -7.90 -2.73
C ILE A 85 10.26 -6.62 -2.39
N ILE A 86 11.36 -6.71 -1.64
CA ILE A 86 12.19 -5.54 -1.32
C ILE A 86 12.76 -4.92 -2.58
N LYS A 87 13.23 -5.73 -3.53
CA LYS A 87 13.72 -5.24 -4.82
C LYS A 87 12.64 -4.51 -5.60
N ASP A 88 11.43 -5.08 -5.62
CA ASP A 88 10.30 -4.48 -6.35
C ASP A 88 9.91 -3.14 -5.75
N ILE A 89 9.89 -3.03 -4.43
CA ILE A 89 9.60 -1.78 -3.74
C ILE A 89 10.66 -0.73 -4.05
N ASN A 90 11.93 -1.11 -4.01
CA ASN A 90 13.04 -0.20 -4.30
C ASN A 90 13.04 0.24 -5.76
N CYS A 91 12.74 -0.67 -6.69
CA CYS A 91 12.60 -0.35 -8.11
C CYS A 91 11.46 0.62 -8.37
N HIS A 92 10.34 0.47 -7.68
CA HIS A 92 9.22 1.38 -7.78
C HIS A 92 9.64 2.80 -7.40
N GLU A 93 10.34 2.95 -6.28
CA GLU A 93 10.84 4.25 -5.84
C GLU A 93 11.79 4.87 -6.85
N LEU A 94 12.72 4.07 -7.39
CA LEU A 94 13.70 4.54 -8.38
C LEU A 94 13.04 4.95 -9.70
N ILE A 95 12.03 4.24 -10.15
CA ILE A 95 11.34 4.52 -11.41
C ILE A 95 10.51 5.80 -11.31
N ILE A 96 9.86 6.03 -10.16
CA ILE A 96 8.97 7.18 -9.99
C ILE A 96 9.75 8.46 -9.69
N ASN A 97 10.88 8.30 -9.02
CA ASN A 97 11.76 9.43 -8.71
C ASN A 97 12.58 9.86 -9.92
#